data_388c9dd34be6c8c3271794bad0d6a919
#
_entry.id   388c9dd34be6c8c3271794bad0d6a919
#
_cell.length_a   1.000
_cell.length_b   1.000
_cell.length_c   1.000
_cell.angle_alpha   90.00
_cell.angle_beta   90.00
_cell.angle_gamma   90.00
#
_symmetry.space_group_name_H-M   'P 1'
#
loop_
_entity.id
_entity.type
_entity.pdbx_description
1 polymer ?
#
loop_
_entity_poly.entity_id
_entity_poly.type
_entity_poly.pdbx_seq_one_letter_code
_entity_poly.pdbx_strand_id
1 'polypeptide(L)'
;EARKILSGVEKTTSYVRNIHEGKAGTIKIGFISSSISGFLQTLVLAHRNKYPNVKIEMEQSISNRISDGLLENEFDIGIERIPVTLTAGLIAHDMPPESGSVAINENHPFAKRKQVRISDLKDQDLIFYPRWNGPDGYDDVMSMFREYGVEPNIVQEAPAQMTIAGLVASGIGIGVVPECMAKIKVANVTHRKLQCTKGRTGFTLITREKKDLLVNQFLDLAMMTKID
;
A
#
# COMPACT_ATOMS: atom_id res chain seq x y z
N GLU A 1 11.26 5.84 50.31
CA GLU A 1 10.69 6.89 49.45
C GLU A 1 11.77 7.55 48.56
N ALA A 2 12.92 8.04 49.11
CA ALA A 2 13.98 8.71 48.31
C ALA A 2 14.54 7.81 47.18
N ARG A 3 14.72 6.51 47.37
CA ARG A 3 15.17 5.56 46.36
C ARG A 3 14.12 5.43 45.19
N LYS A 4 12.83 5.48 45.48
CA LYS A 4 11.77 5.44 44.46
C LYS A 4 11.80 6.69 43.61
N ILE A 5 12.00 7.84 44.22
CA ILE A 5 12.10 9.14 43.52
C ILE A 5 13.32 9.13 42.59
N LEU A 6 14.50 8.74 43.09
CA LEU A 6 15.74 8.65 42.31
C LEU A 6 15.58 7.68 41.13
N SER A 7 15.03 6.48 41.37
CA SER A 7 14.74 5.53 40.27
C SER A 7 13.73 6.08 39.24
N GLY A 8 12.75 6.87 39.70
CA GLY A 8 11.81 7.55 38.82
C GLY A 8 12.51 8.57 37.91
N VAL A 9 13.39 9.40 38.48
CA VAL A 9 14.17 10.39 37.72
C VAL A 9 15.08 9.70 36.69
N GLU A 10 15.81 8.65 37.10
CA GLU A 10 16.69 7.89 36.20
C GLU A 10 15.90 7.28 35.02
N LYS A 11 14.74 6.67 35.29
CA LYS A 11 13.86 6.13 34.24
C LYS A 11 13.38 7.22 33.28
N THR A 12 12.92 8.36 33.81
CA THR A 12 12.45 9.48 33.00
C THR A 12 13.56 10.05 32.15
N THR A 13 14.76 10.28 32.72
CA THR A 13 15.93 10.77 31.99
C THR A 13 16.35 9.81 30.88
N SER A 14 16.37 8.51 31.18
CA SER A 14 16.65 7.46 30.18
C SER A 14 15.60 7.45 29.07
N TYR A 15 14.33 7.60 29.39
CA TYR A 15 13.23 7.66 28.41
C TYR A 15 13.36 8.88 27.49
N VAL A 16 13.60 10.07 28.05
CA VAL A 16 13.84 11.30 27.28
C VAL A 16 15.05 11.16 26.37
N ARG A 17 16.14 10.58 26.84
CA ARG A 17 17.33 10.29 26.03
C ARG A 17 16.98 9.34 24.88
N ASN A 18 16.24 8.26 25.15
CA ASN A 18 15.83 7.31 24.12
C ASN A 18 14.94 7.97 23.04
N ILE A 19 14.06 8.89 23.40
CA ILE A 19 13.28 9.69 22.43
C ILE A 19 14.23 10.53 21.58
N HIS A 20 15.17 11.25 22.20
CA HIS A 20 16.12 12.09 21.46
C HIS A 20 17.01 11.29 20.49
N GLU A 21 17.38 10.06 20.88
CA GLU A 21 18.16 9.13 20.05
C GLU A 21 17.30 8.33 19.06
N GLY A 22 16.00 8.56 18.98
CA GLY A 22 15.08 7.82 18.10
C GLY A 22 14.91 6.35 18.46
N LYS A 23 15.18 5.98 19.72
CA LYS A 23 15.03 4.61 20.22
C LYS A 23 13.69 4.35 20.88
N ALA A 24 12.90 5.38 21.14
CA ALA A 24 11.55 5.31 21.70
C ALA A 24 10.68 6.42 21.09
N GLY A 25 9.37 6.21 21.08
CA GLY A 25 8.38 7.15 20.55
C GLY A 25 7.26 6.44 19.80
N THR A 26 6.53 7.20 18.99
CA THR A 26 5.44 6.67 18.18
C THR A 26 5.56 7.20 16.75
N ILE A 27 5.37 6.33 15.78
CA ILE A 27 5.22 6.68 14.36
C ILE A 27 3.78 6.37 13.96
N LYS A 28 3.10 7.33 13.38
CA LYS A 28 1.73 7.18 12.86
C LYS A 28 1.76 7.04 11.34
N ILE A 29 1.19 5.95 10.84
CA ILE A 29 1.22 5.61 9.42
C ILE A 29 -0.20 5.53 8.88
N GLY A 30 -0.53 6.42 7.92
CA GLY A 30 -1.71 6.28 7.08
C GLY A 30 -1.38 5.40 5.86
N PHE A 31 -2.21 4.41 5.54
CA PHE A 31 -1.90 3.50 4.45
C PHE A 31 -3.13 3.04 3.65
N ILE A 32 -2.95 2.80 2.36
CA ILE A 32 -3.98 2.20 1.51
C ILE A 32 -4.04 0.68 1.69
N SER A 33 -5.22 0.09 1.49
CA SER A 33 -5.49 -1.34 1.78
C SER A 33 -4.53 -2.33 1.10
N SER A 34 -4.06 -2.03 -0.12
CA SER A 34 -3.16 -2.93 -0.86
C SER A 34 -1.75 -3.01 -0.28
N SER A 35 -1.30 -2.00 0.48
CA SER A 35 0.07 -1.98 1.02
C SER A 35 0.29 -3.02 2.10
N ILE A 36 -0.77 -3.39 2.85
CA ILE A 36 -0.67 -4.43 3.88
C ILE A 36 -0.40 -5.81 3.27
N SER A 37 -0.85 -6.03 2.04
CA SER A 37 -0.61 -7.29 1.29
C SER A 37 0.76 -7.33 0.59
N GLY A 38 1.41 -6.18 0.53
CA GLY A 38 2.70 -6.00 -0.12
C GLY A 38 3.86 -5.95 0.88
N PHE A 39 4.58 -4.85 0.85
CA PHE A 39 5.82 -4.68 1.61
C PHE A 39 5.63 -4.26 3.08
N LEU A 40 4.47 -3.68 3.42
CA LEU A 40 4.24 -3.07 4.74
C LEU A 40 4.40 -4.07 5.88
N GLN A 41 3.95 -5.31 5.72
CA GLN A 41 4.13 -6.37 6.73
C GLN A 41 5.61 -6.62 7.02
N THR A 42 6.41 -6.77 5.95
CA THR A 42 7.85 -7.03 6.05
C THR A 42 8.57 -5.85 6.71
N LEU A 43 8.20 -4.63 6.31
CA LEU A 43 8.78 -3.40 6.85
C LEU A 43 8.45 -3.20 8.33
N VAL A 44 7.19 -3.38 8.72
CA VAL A 44 6.77 -3.28 10.12
C VAL A 44 7.47 -4.32 10.98
N LEU A 45 7.61 -5.56 10.51
CA LEU A 45 8.34 -6.61 11.22
C LEU A 45 9.82 -6.25 11.40
N ALA A 46 10.47 -5.80 10.32
CA ALA A 46 11.87 -5.37 10.36
C ALA A 46 12.07 -4.19 11.31
N HIS A 47 11.16 -3.21 11.27
CA HIS A 47 11.21 -2.06 12.15
C HIS A 47 11.04 -2.45 13.64
N ARG A 48 10.05 -3.28 13.96
CA ARG A 48 9.83 -3.75 15.34
C ARG A 48 11.02 -4.53 15.90
N ASN A 49 11.70 -5.31 15.07
CA ASN A 49 12.90 -6.03 15.47
C ASN A 49 14.08 -5.08 15.74
N LYS A 50 14.23 -4.03 14.94
CA LYS A 50 15.34 -3.08 15.06
C LYS A 50 15.10 -2.01 16.13
N TYR A 51 13.85 -1.58 16.30
CA TYR A 51 13.44 -0.50 17.20
C TYR A 51 12.28 -0.94 18.12
N PRO A 52 12.51 -1.87 19.05
CA PRO A 52 11.43 -2.50 19.83
C PRO A 52 10.66 -1.56 20.74
N ASN A 53 11.22 -0.39 21.09
CA ASN A 53 10.57 0.60 21.94
C ASN A 53 9.92 1.74 21.16
N VAL A 54 9.90 1.66 19.81
CA VAL A 54 9.16 2.59 18.97
C VAL A 54 7.82 1.94 18.60
N LYS A 55 6.73 2.59 19.03
CA LYS A 55 5.37 2.16 18.70
C LYS A 55 5.04 2.56 17.25
N ILE A 56 4.41 1.66 16.51
CA ILE A 56 3.82 1.98 15.22
C ILE A 56 2.30 1.94 15.39
N GLU A 57 1.65 3.06 15.08
CA GLU A 57 0.19 3.18 14.95
C GLU A 57 -0.14 3.24 13.46
N MET A 58 -1.08 2.40 13.02
CA MET A 58 -1.43 2.28 11.60
C MET A 58 -2.92 2.47 11.39
N GLU A 59 -3.27 3.31 10.43
CA GLU A 59 -4.65 3.58 10.04
C GLU A 59 -4.82 3.38 8.54
N GLN A 60 -5.77 2.51 8.15
CA GLN A 60 -6.15 2.34 6.75
C GLN A 60 -6.99 3.53 6.30
N SER A 61 -6.62 4.13 5.18
CA SER A 61 -7.31 5.30 4.65
C SER A 61 -7.30 5.32 3.11
N ILE A 62 -7.80 6.39 2.53
CA ILE A 62 -7.78 6.67 1.08
C ILE A 62 -6.76 7.78 0.78
N SER A 63 -6.30 7.86 -0.47
CA SER A 63 -5.20 8.75 -0.87
C SER A 63 -5.37 10.21 -0.42
N ASN A 64 -6.50 10.84 -0.70
CA ASN A 64 -6.72 12.24 -0.30
C ASN A 64 -6.63 12.42 1.21
N ARG A 65 -7.23 11.52 1.99
CA ARG A 65 -7.22 11.58 3.45
C ARG A 65 -5.81 11.35 4.02
N ILE A 66 -4.98 10.54 3.35
CA ILE A 66 -3.57 10.35 3.76
C ILE A 66 -2.79 11.65 3.58
N SER A 67 -2.93 12.31 2.43
CA SER A 67 -2.26 13.58 2.16
C SER A 67 -2.69 14.68 3.14
N ASP A 68 -3.99 14.81 3.41
CA ASP A 68 -4.52 15.75 4.40
C ASP A 68 -3.97 15.47 5.80
N GLY A 69 -4.02 14.20 6.23
CA GLY A 69 -3.55 13.78 7.55
C GLY A 69 -2.04 13.99 7.75
N LEU A 70 -1.24 13.89 6.67
CA LEU A 70 0.18 14.25 6.72
C LEU A 70 0.37 15.76 6.97
N LEU A 71 -0.37 16.62 6.27
CA LEU A 71 -0.30 18.07 6.43
C LEU A 71 -0.81 18.52 7.79
N GLU A 72 -1.83 17.86 8.34
CA GLU A 72 -2.42 18.14 9.65
C GLU A 72 -1.67 17.48 10.82
N ASN A 73 -0.55 16.79 10.56
CA ASN A 73 0.23 16.05 11.55
C ASN A 73 -0.53 14.88 12.25
N GLU A 74 -1.57 14.37 11.63
CA GLU A 74 -2.24 13.15 12.09
C GLU A 74 -1.42 11.91 11.75
N PHE A 75 -0.77 11.90 10.58
CA PHE A 75 0.19 10.90 10.14
C PHE A 75 1.60 11.48 10.03
N ASP A 76 2.59 10.64 10.28
CA ASP A 76 4.00 10.94 10.05
C ASP A 76 4.47 10.41 8.71
N ILE A 77 3.90 9.30 8.28
CA ILE A 77 4.19 8.63 7.01
C ILE A 77 2.87 8.24 6.35
N GLY A 78 2.73 8.56 5.07
CA GLY A 78 1.68 8.04 4.19
C GLY A 78 2.22 6.91 3.33
N ILE A 79 1.42 5.90 3.06
CA ILE A 79 1.77 4.84 2.11
C ILE A 79 0.69 4.76 1.06
N GLU A 80 1.07 5.11 -0.16
CA GLU A 80 0.19 5.17 -1.31
C GLU A 80 0.75 4.38 -2.48
N ARG A 81 0.00 4.37 -3.57
CA ARG A 81 0.39 3.73 -4.81
C ARG A 81 0.69 4.77 -5.87
N ILE A 82 1.78 4.59 -6.59
CA ILE A 82 2.11 5.42 -7.76
C ILE A 82 1.25 5.00 -8.96
N PRO A 83 0.83 5.98 -9.81
CA PRO A 83 1.10 7.40 -9.68
C PRO A 83 0.31 8.06 -8.55
N VAL A 84 0.84 9.10 -7.96
CA VAL A 84 0.19 9.96 -6.97
C VAL A 84 0.58 11.41 -7.18
N THR A 85 -0.40 12.30 -7.22
CA THR A 85 -0.18 13.74 -7.26
C THR A 85 0.10 14.27 -5.86
N LEU A 86 1.30 14.81 -5.66
CA LEU A 86 1.72 15.32 -4.36
C LEU A 86 1.17 16.70 -4.10
N THR A 87 0.65 16.91 -2.90
CA THR A 87 0.35 18.26 -2.38
C THR A 87 1.64 18.96 -1.95
N ALA A 88 1.70 20.27 -2.12
CA ALA A 88 2.86 21.08 -1.70
C ALA A 88 3.21 20.83 -0.22
N GLY A 89 4.50 20.71 0.09
CA GLY A 89 5.01 20.37 1.43
C GLY A 89 5.16 18.88 1.71
N LEU A 90 4.78 18.02 0.75
CA LEU A 90 4.97 16.58 0.83
C LEU A 90 6.06 16.10 -0.13
N ILE A 91 6.74 15.03 0.24
CA ILE A 91 7.79 14.38 -0.56
C ILE A 91 7.47 12.89 -0.69
N ALA A 92 7.57 12.36 -1.92
CA ALA A 92 7.45 10.94 -2.21
C ALA A 92 8.81 10.23 -2.17
N HIS A 93 8.79 9.00 -1.68
CA HIS A 93 9.92 8.07 -1.64
C HIS A 93 9.47 6.77 -2.30
N ASP A 94 9.68 6.67 -3.61
CA ASP A 94 9.17 5.56 -4.40
C ASP A 94 9.89 4.25 -4.09
N MET A 95 9.12 3.19 -3.94
CA MET A 95 9.58 1.82 -3.80
C MET A 95 9.74 1.16 -5.17
N PRO A 96 10.46 0.03 -5.26
CA PRO A 96 10.55 -0.71 -6.51
C PRO A 96 9.16 -0.99 -7.11
N PRO A 97 8.99 -0.80 -8.42
CA PRO A 97 7.71 -1.00 -9.07
C PRO A 97 7.33 -2.48 -9.14
N GLU A 98 6.04 -2.76 -9.08
CA GLU A 98 5.46 -4.08 -9.30
C GLU A 98 4.60 -4.12 -10.59
N SER A 99 4.30 -5.33 -11.06
CA SER A 99 3.43 -5.54 -12.22
C SER A 99 1.95 -5.54 -11.82
N GLY A 100 1.06 -5.41 -12.81
CA GLY A 100 -0.35 -5.71 -12.65
C GLY A 100 -0.61 -7.23 -12.66
N SER A 101 -1.71 -7.60 -12.05
CA SER A 101 -2.24 -8.96 -12.03
C SER A 101 -3.74 -8.95 -12.28
N VAL A 102 -4.28 -10.08 -12.71
CA VAL A 102 -5.72 -10.32 -12.75
C VAL A 102 -6.09 -11.40 -11.75
N ALA A 103 -7.00 -11.07 -10.85
CA ALA A 103 -7.65 -12.00 -9.97
C ALA A 103 -8.83 -12.65 -10.71
N ILE A 104 -8.90 -13.96 -10.76
CA ILE A 104 -9.79 -14.72 -11.63
C ILE A 104 -10.40 -15.86 -10.83
N ASN A 105 -11.70 -16.10 -10.97
CA ASN A 105 -12.33 -17.30 -10.43
C ASN A 105 -11.69 -18.56 -11.05
N GLU A 106 -11.38 -19.57 -10.25
CA GLU A 106 -10.70 -20.79 -10.71
C GLU A 106 -11.44 -21.55 -11.82
N ASN A 107 -12.77 -21.37 -11.94
CA ASN A 107 -13.60 -21.96 -12.99
C ASN A 107 -13.59 -21.13 -14.29
N HIS A 108 -13.04 -19.91 -14.30
CA HIS A 108 -13.00 -19.07 -15.48
C HIS A 108 -11.97 -19.59 -16.50
N PRO A 109 -12.22 -19.51 -17.82
CA PRO A 109 -11.28 -20.00 -18.84
C PRO A 109 -9.87 -19.44 -18.73
N PHE A 110 -9.73 -18.19 -18.29
CA PHE A 110 -8.42 -17.54 -18.09
C PHE A 110 -7.62 -18.12 -16.93
N ALA A 111 -8.25 -18.83 -16.01
CA ALA A 111 -7.55 -19.48 -14.90
C ALA A 111 -6.51 -20.52 -15.35
N LYS A 112 -6.70 -21.10 -16.55
CA LYS A 112 -5.77 -22.08 -17.14
C LYS A 112 -4.61 -21.43 -17.93
N ARG A 113 -4.64 -20.12 -18.15
CA ARG A 113 -3.59 -19.40 -18.90
C ARG A 113 -2.38 -19.12 -18.01
N LYS A 114 -1.22 -18.93 -18.60
CA LYS A 114 -0.01 -18.47 -17.87
C LYS A 114 -0.07 -16.98 -17.57
N GLN A 115 -0.65 -16.20 -18.46
CA GLN A 115 -0.81 -14.74 -18.39
C GLN A 115 -2.05 -14.30 -19.14
N VAL A 116 -2.52 -13.09 -18.86
CA VAL A 116 -3.66 -12.44 -19.51
C VAL A 116 -3.17 -11.13 -20.09
N ARG A 117 -3.54 -10.83 -21.34
CA ARG A 117 -3.25 -9.55 -22.00
C ARG A 117 -4.38 -8.57 -21.70
N ILE A 118 -4.11 -7.28 -21.76
CA ILE A 118 -5.17 -6.27 -21.63
C ILE A 118 -6.23 -6.44 -22.72
N SER A 119 -5.81 -6.75 -23.96
CA SER A 119 -6.75 -7.04 -25.05
C SER A 119 -7.67 -8.23 -24.80
N ASP A 120 -7.27 -9.19 -23.97
CA ASP A 120 -8.13 -10.33 -23.60
C ASP A 120 -9.27 -9.90 -22.65
N LEU A 121 -9.15 -8.74 -22.00
CA LEU A 121 -10.16 -8.19 -21.08
C LEU A 121 -11.30 -7.46 -21.80
N LYS A 122 -11.19 -7.30 -23.13
CA LYS A 122 -12.30 -6.83 -23.93
C LYS A 122 -13.50 -7.76 -23.75
N ASP A 123 -14.67 -7.18 -23.57
CA ASP A 123 -15.94 -7.89 -23.37
C ASP A 123 -15.98 -8.79 -22.12
N GLN A 124 -15.05 -8.60 -21.18
CA GLN A 124 -15.10 -9.26 -19.88
C GLN A 124 -15.72 -8.35 -18.82
N ASP A 125 -16.50 -8.95 -17.94
CA ASP A 125 -17.02 -8.26 -16.75
C ASP A 125 -15.87 -8.01 -15.77
N LEU A 126 -15.62 -6.74 -15.45
CA LEU A 126 -14.53 -6.35 -14.58
C LEU A 126 -15.05 -5.85 -13.23
N ILE A 127 -14.29 -6.15 -12.19
CA ILE A 127 -14.45 -5.60 -10.85
C ILE A 127 -13.25 -4.72 -10.57
N PHE A 128 -13.49 -3.46 -10.21
CA PHE A 128 -12.43 -2.50 -10.00
C PHE A 128 -12.71 -1.63 -8.78
N TYR A 129 -11.72 -0.85 -8.34
CA TYR A 129 -11.96 0.11 -7.27
C TYR A 129 -12.55 1.41 -7.82
N PRO A 130 -13.40 2.13 -7.05
CA PRO A 130 -13.99 3.37 -7.51
C PRO A 130 -12.95 4.50 -7.62
N ARG A 131 -13.12 5.39 -8.59
CA ARG A 131 -12.18 6.48 -8.88
C ARG A 131 -11.87 7.36 -7.67
N TRP A 132 -12.86 7.63 -6.81
CA TRP A 132 -12.67 8.46 -5.61
C TRP A 132 -11.70 7.87 -4.58
N ASN A 133 -11.44 6.57 -4.63
CA ASN A 133 -10.54 5.88 -3.70
C ASN A 133 -9.05 6.03 -4.04
N GLY A 134 -8.73 6.49 -5.27
CA GLY A 134 -7.37 6.73 -5.75
C GLY A 134 -7.40 7.21 -7.19
N PRO A 135 -7.72 8.50 -7.41
CA PRO A 135 -8.02 9.00 -8.75
C PRO A 135 -6.86 8.84 -9.73
N ASP A 136 -5.64 9.13 -9.32
CA ASP A 136 -4.47 9.08 -10.20
C ASP A 136 -4.20 7.65 -10.69
N GLY A 137 -4.22 6.67 -9.80
CA GLY A 137 -4.05 5.26 -10.14
C GLY A 137 -5.22 4.72 -10.98
N TYR A 138 -6.46 5.16 -10.70
CA TYR A 138 -7.61 4.80 -11.51
C TYR A 138 -7.46 5.31 -12.94
N ASP A 139 -7.13 6.59 -13.10
CA ASP A 139 -7.00 7.24 -14.40
C ASP A 139 -5.82 6.65 -15.20
N ASP A 140 -4.73 6.27 -14.55
CA ASP A 140 -3.59 5.58 -15.18
C ASP A 140 -4.01 4.22 -15.74
N VAL A 141 -4.73 3.40 -14.97
CA VAL A 141 -5.24 2.09 -15.44
C VAL A 141 -6.26 2.29 -16.58
N MET A 142 -7.16 3.26 -16.49
CA MET A 142 -8.12 3.56 -17.58
C MET A 142 -7.39 4.06 -18.83
N SER A 143 -6.31 4.82 -18.69
CA SER A 143 -5.46 5.23 -19.80
C SER A 143 -4.79 4.04 -20.47
N MET A 144 -4.28 3.11 -19.66
CA MET A 144 -3.70 1.87 -20.16
C MET A 144 -4.71 1.05 -20.99
N PHE A 145 -5.94 0.89 -20.53
CA PHE A 145 -6.99 0.21 -21.32
C PHE A 145 -7.22 0.89 -22.68
N ARG A 146 -7.33 2.23 -22.69
CA ARG A 146 -7.51 3.01 -23.92
C ARG A 146 -6.37 2.84 -24.92
N GLU A 147 -5.12 2.79 -24.45
CA GLU A 147 -3.94 2.56 -25.31
C GLU A 147 -4.00 1.22 -26.05
N TYR A 148 -4.63 0.21 -25.45
CA TYR A 148 -4.85 -1.10 -26.09
C TYR A 148 -6.17 -1.21 -26.85
N GLY A 149 -6.92 -0.11 -26.98
CA GLY A 149 -8.21 -0.09 -27.66
C GLY A 149 -9.29 -0.91 -26.94
N VAL A 150 -9.19 -1.03 -25.63
CA VAL A 150 -10.15 -1.74 -24.79
C VAL A 150 -10.94 -0.74 -23.97
N GLU A 151 -12.26 -0.81 -24.05
CA GLU A 151 -13.16 -0.13 -23.13
C GLU A 151 -13.55 -1.13 -22.02
N PRO A 152 -13.13 -0.91 -20.75
CA PRO A 152 -13.40 -1.85 -19.68
C PRO A 152 -14.87 -1.82 -19.26
N ASN A 153 -15.52 -2.99 -19.22
CA ASN A 153 -16.88 -3.13 -18.70
C ASN A 153 -16.84 -3.35 -17.17
N ILE A 154 -16.86 -2.26 -16.40
CA ILE A 154 -16.85 -2.33 -14.93
C ILE A 154 -18.28 -2.59 -14.45
N VAL A 155 -18.57 -3.85 -14.11
CA VAL A 155 -19.90 -4.26 -13.62
C VAL A 155 -20.07 -4.09 -12.12
N GLN A 156 -18.96 -3.99 -11.38
CA GLN A 156 -18.98 -3.82 -9.93
C GLN A 156 -17.77 -3.02 -9.46
N GLU A 157 -18.00 -2.10 -8.54
CA GLU A 157 -16.95 -1.39 -7.83
C GLU A 157 -16.83 -1.86 -6.38
N ALA A 158 -15.59 -1.91 -5.86
CA ALA A 158 -15.31 -2.20 -4.46
C ALA A 158 -14.06 -1.45 -3.98
N PRO A 159 -14.13 -0.70 -2.87
CA PRO A 159 -13.02 0.17 -2.45
C PRO A 159 -11.81 -0.58 -1.89
N ALA A 160 -12.00 -1.81 -1.41
CA ALA A 160 -10.92 -2.61 -0.84
C ALA A 160 -10.54 -3.79 -1.75
N GLN A 161 -9.25 -4.03 -1.92
CA GLN A 161 -8.73 -5.12 -2.77
C GLN A 161 -9.22 -6.51 -2.32
N MET A 162 -9.37 -6.72 -1.01
CA MET A 162 -9.93 -7.97 -0.46
C MET A 162 -11.40 -8.16 -0.83
N THR A 163 -12.18 -7.08 -0.91
CA THR A 163 -13.57 -7.14 -1.37
C THR A 163 -13.62 -7.49 -2.85
N ILE A 164 -12.72 -6.92 -3.68
CA ILE A 164 -12.59 -7.31 -5.10
C ILE A 164 -12.32 -8.82 -5.20
N ALA A 165 -11.36 -9.34 -4.42
CA ALA A 165 -11.06 -10.77 -4.44
C ALA A 165 -12.26 -11.64 -4.01
N GLY A 166 -13.03 -11.22 -3.01
CA GLY A 166 -14.26 -11.90 -2.60
C GLY A 166 -15.34 -11.93 -3.68
N LEU A 167 -15.53 -10.82 -4.41
CA LEU A 167 -16.45 -10.71 -5.52
C LEU A 167 -16.01 -11.58 -6.71
N VAL A 168 -14.69 -11.63 -6.99
CA VAL A 168 -14.12 -12.55 -7.97
C VAL A 168 -14.38 -14.02 -7.60
N ALA A 169 -14.23 -14.38 -6.31
CA ALA A 169 -14.54 -15.71 -5.82
C ALA A 169 -15.99 -16.11 -6.09
N SER A 170 -16.91 -15.13 -6.06
CA SER A 170 -18.34 -15.36 -6.35
C SER A 170 -18.65 -15.48 -7.86
N GLY A 171 -17.66 -15.29 -8.75
CA GLY A 171 -17.82 -15.41 -10.19
C GLY A 171 -18.48 -14.21 -10.87
N ILE A 172 -18.59 -13.06 -10.19
CA ILE A 172 -19.22 -11.82 -10.75
C ILE A 172 -18.39 -11.25 -11.91
N GLY A 173 -17.05 -11.38 -11.84
CA GLY A 173 -16.18 -10.85 -12.88
C GLY A 173 -14.70 -11.09 -12.57
N ILE A 174 -13.83 -10.42 -13.32
CA ILE A 174 -12.37 -10.45 -13.20
C ILE A 174 -11.91 -9.19 -12.46
N GLY A 175 -11.04 -9.32 -11.47
CA GLY A 175 -10.41 -8.20 -10.78
C GLY A 175 -9.09 -7.81 -11.43
N VAL A 176 -8.90 -6.55 -11.81
CA VAL A 176 -7.58 -6.02 -12.17
C VAL A 176 -6.95 -5.46 -10.89
N VAL A 177 -5.89 -6.10 -10.43
CA VAL A 177 -5.31 -5.88 -9.11
C VAL A 177 -3.79 -5.79 -9.18
N PRO A 178 -3.12 -5.21 -8.17
CA PRO A 178 -1.67 -5.24 -8.06
C PRO A 178 -1.14 -6.68 -7.87
N GLU A 179 0.12 -6.91 -8.29
CA GLU A 179 0.74 -8.25 -8.19
C GLU A 179 0.87 -8.74 -6.74
N CYS A 180 1.08 -7.83 -5.79
CA CYS A 180 1.16 -8.16 -4.36
C CYS A 180 -0.10 -8.89 -3.84
N MET A 181 -1.26 -8.68 -4.46
CA MET A 181 -2.50 -9.37 -4.09
C MET A 181 -2.44 -10.88 -4.35
N ALA A 182 -1.58 -11.34 -5.26
CA ALA A 182 -1.38 -12.77 -5.52
C ALA A 182 -0.75 -13.52 -4.31
N LYS A 183 -0.14 -12.80 -3.38
CA LYS A 183 0.41 -13.37 -2.14
C LYS A 183 -0.69 -13.76 -1.14
N ILE A 184 -1.89 -13.19 -1.28
CA ILE A 184 -3.03 -13.50 -0.42
C ILE A 184 -3.87 -14.60 -1.05
N LYS A 185 -3.98 -15.71 -0.34
CA LYS A 185 -4.82 -16.83 -0.78
C LYS A 185 -6.28 -16.56 -0.43
N VAL A 186 -7.12 -16.45 -1.45
CA VAL A 186 -8.58 -16.41 -1.34
C VAL A 186 -9.13 -17.66 -2.00
N ALA A 187 -10.05 -18.38 -1.33
CA ALA A 187 -10.65 -19.59 -1.88
C ALA A 187 -11.33 -19.29 -3.22
N ASN A 188 -11.20 -20.21 -4.18
CA ASN A 188 -11.72 -20.12 -5.55
C ASN A 188 -11.16 -18.95 -6.38
N VAL A 189 -10.06 -18.32 -5.96
CA VAL A 189 -9.40 -17.24 -6.72
C VAL A 189 -7.98 -17.65 -7.08
N THR A 190 -7.64 -17.50 -8.33
CA THR A 190 -6.28 -17.61 -8.84
C THR A 190 -5.83 -16.28 -9.45
N HIS A 191 -4.53 -16.04 -9.47
CA HIS A 191 -3.94 -14.85 -10.05
C HIS A 191 -3.13 -15.18 -11.29
N ARG A 192 -3.21 -14.31 -12.30
CA ARG A 192 -2.39 -14.40 -13.52
C ARG A 192 -1.76 -13.04 -13.79
N LYS A 193 -0.52 -13.07 -14.23
CA LYS A 193 0.20 -11.85 -14.60
C LYS A 193 -0.54 -11.12 -15.70
N LEU A 194 -0.76 -9.83 -15.51
CA LEU A 194 -1.30 -8.96 -16.55
C LEU A 194 -0.15 -8.53 -17.48
N GLN A 195 -0.24 -8.90 -18.73
CA GLN A 195 0.73 -8.51 -19.74
C GLN A 195 0.38 -7.14 -20.31
N CYS A 196 1.18 -6.14 -19.94
CA CYS A 196 1.12 -4.79 -20.48
C CYS A 196 2.54 -4.25 -20.69
N THR A 197 2.72 -3.35 -21.65
CA THR A 197 4.01 -2.70 -21.92
C THR A 197 4.25 -1.49 -21.03
N LYS A 198 3.20 -0.93 -20.50
CA LYS A 198 3.16 0.20 -19.54
C LYS A 198 2.36 -0.22 -18.30
N GLY A 199 2.27 0.68 -17.32
CA GLY A 199 1.46 0.41 -16.12
C GLY A 199 2.23 -0.40 -15.08
N ARG A 200 3.49 -0.04 -14.84
CA ARG A 200 4.15 -0.45 -13.60
C ARG A 200 3.60 0.44 -12.50
N THR A 201 2.91 -0.19 -11.58
CA THR A 201 2.51 0.44 -10.33
C THR A 201 3.55 0.12 -9.26
N GLY A 202 3.48 0.76 -8.14
CA GLY A 202 4.37 0.51 -7.01
C GLY A 202 3.84 1.20 -5.78
N PHE A 203 4.53 1.06 -4.69
CA PHE A 203 4.23 1.85 -3.50
C PHE A 203 5.14 3.07 -3.43
N THR A 204 4.67 4.10 -2.78
CA THR A 204 5.46 5.24 -2.37
C THR A 204 5.20 5.54 -0.90
N LEU A 205 6.25 5.90 -0.18
CA LEU A 205 6.13 6.46 1.16
C LEU A 205 6.10 7.97 1.01
N ILE A 206 5.11 8.62 1.59
CA ILE A 206 4.95 10.08 1.54
C ILE A 206 5.21 10.63 2.93
N THR A 207 5.98 11.69 3.00
CA THR A 207 6.29 12.39 4.25
C THR A 207 6.24 13.90 4.04
N ARG A 208 6.15 14.65 5.13
CA ARG A 208 6.44 16.09 5.09
C ARG A 208 7.91 16.33 4.73
N GLU A 209 8.24 17.49 4.20
CA GLU A 209 9.62 17.89 3.91
C GLU A 209 10.49 17.85 5.17
N LYS A 210 9.99 18.40 6.26
CA LYS A 210 10.65 18.35 7.57
C LYS A 210 10.26 17.06 8.30
N LYS A 211 11.21 16.17 8.46
CA LYS A 211 11.06 14.85 9.09
C LYS A 211 11.82 14.80 10.40
N ASP A 212 11.27 14.09 11.37
CA ASP A 212 11.99 13.76 12.60
C ASP A 212 12.89 12.52 12.43
N LEU A 213 13.62 12.18 13.48
CA LEU A 213 14.57 11.07 13.45
C LEU A 213 13.88 9.72 13.27
N LEU A 214 12.70 9.51 13.86
CA LEU A 214 11.95 8.26 13.75
C LEU A 214 11.46 8.01 12.32
N VAL A 215 10.96 9.06 11.66
CA VAL A 215 10.53 9.00 10.25
C VAL A 215 11.73 8.68 9.34
N ASN A 216 12.88 9.34 9.55
CA ASN A 216 14.08 9.05 8.77
C ASN A 216 14.53 7.59 8.94
N GLN A 217 14.57 7.08 10.18
CA GLN A 217 14.92 5.68 10.46
C GLN A 217 13.97 4.68 9.79
N PHE A 218 12.67 4.99 9.74
CA PHE A 218 11.69 4.15 9.07
C PHE A 218 11.89 4.17 7.54
N LEU A 219 12.14 5.34 6.95
CA LEU A 219 12.44 5.47 5.53
C LEU A 219 13.72 4.72 5.14
N ASP A 220 14.81 4.90 5.89
CA ASP A 220 16.08 4.20 5.64
C ASP A 220 15.87 2.68 5.64
N LEU A 221 15.09 2.18 6.60
CA LEU A 221 14.76 0.77 6.68
C LEU A 221 13.91 0.32 5.48
N ALA A 222 12.95 1.15 5.04
CA ALA A 222 12.12 0.85 3.88
C ALA A 222 12.98 0.71 2.61
N MET A 223 13.94 1.63 2.40
CA MET A 223 14.83 1.60 1.24
C MET A 223 15.80 0.42 1.25
N MET A 224 16.14 -0.12 2.43
CA MET A 224 17.01 -1.28 2.58
C MET A 224 16.25 -2.61 2.53
N THR A 225 14.95 -2.60 2.79
CA THR A 225 14.13 -3.81 2.84
C THR A 225 13.86 -4.32 1.43
N LYS A 226 14.36 -5.52 1.11
CA LYS A 226 14.01 -6.19 -0.14
C LYS A 226 12.53 -6.57 -0.10
N ILE A 227 11.82 -6.15 -1.12
CA ILE A 227 10.42 -6.53 -1.37
C ILE A 227 10.48 -7.70 -2.34
N ASP A 228 10.28 -8.92 -1.82
CA ASP A 228 10.17 -10.13 -2.62
C ASP A 228 8.75 -10.31 -3.16
#